data_caa64fc37f0297df162f26edce44024c
#
_entry.id   caa64fc37f0297df162f26edce44024c
#
_cell.length_a   1.000
_cell.length_b   1.000
_cell.length_c   1.000
_cell.angle_alpha   90.00
_cell.angle_beta   90.00
_cell.angle_gamma   90.00
#
_symmetry.space_group_name_H-M   'P 1'
#
loop_
_entity.id
_entity.type
_entity.pdbx_description
1 polymer ?
#
loop_
_entity_poly.entity_id
_entity_poly.type
_entity_poly.pdbx_seq_one_letter_code
_entity_poly.pdbx_strand_id
1 'polypeptide(L)'
;MMQEKIPHHPHRHDEHFPPHIHKTFAAFILALGITLGGFFPGYYYYKTHINNNTVTVKGLAEMDVTADLAIWKLKFVITGNDLKLAQQEITNQANTIKDFLQKQGFKSDEINADRIETNDLMANPYRNQDINATRFILTQSITVKSTNVLLVEQTIPQTDKLIAQGIVFDNNDGYSVSYIFTKLNDIKPQMIQEATHNAKKAAAEFANNSGSNVGKIRRANQGVFSILPREQADGNYEQQQINKTVRVVSTVEYWLE
;
A
#
# COMPACT_ATOMS: atom_id res chain seq x y z
N MET A 1 -44.32 47.51 -104.50
CA MET A 1 -43.93 46.11 -104.37
C MET A 1 -42.88 46.02 -103.27
N MET A 2 -43.30 45.71 -102.05
CA MET A 2 -42.39 45.58 -100.86
C MET A 2 -42.07 44.11 -100.66
N GLN A 3 -40.78 43.75 -100.66
CA GLN A 3 -40.32 42.43 -100.27
C GLN A 3 -39.97 42.45 -98.77
N GLU A 4 -40.63 41.59 -98.01
CA GLU A 4 -40.51 41.39 -96.64
C GLU A 4 -39.30 40.50 -96.34
N LYS A 5 -38.41 40.96 -95.47
CA LYS A 5 -37.13 40.28 -95.09
C LYS A 5 -37.35 39.47 -93.82
N ILE A 6 -37.27 38.16 -93.93
CA ILE A 6 -37.41 37.22 -92.85
C ILE A 6 -36.09 37.19 -91.99
N PRO A 7 -36.14 37.33 -90.64
CA PRO A 7 -34.94 37.24 -89.83
C PRO A 7 -34.51 35.77 -89.53
N HIS A 8 -33.24 35.51 -89.78
CA HIS A 8 -32.60 34.26 -89.42
C HIS A 8 -32.38 34.16 -87.85
N HIS A 9 -32.98 33.16 -87.26
CA HIS A 9 -32.63 32.74 -85.85
C HIS A 9 -31.39 31.85 -85.89
N PRO A 10 -30.40 32.09 -84.97
CA PRO A 10 -29.28 31.18 -84.86
C PRO A 10 -29.69 29.91 -84.04
N HIS A 11 -29.43 28.75 -84.62
CA HIS A 11 -29.58 27.47 -83.94
C HIS A 11 -28.60 27.39 -82.81
N ARG A 12 -29.13 27.30 -81.59
CA ARG A 12 -28.37 26.94 -80.34
C ARG A 12 -28.11 25.46 -80.40
N HIS A 13 -26.86 25.04 -80.60
CA HIS A 13 -26.43 23.66 -80.41
C HIS A 13 -26.42 23.38 -78.90
N ASP A 14 -27.50 22.78 -78.43
CA ASP A 14 -27.51 22.15 -77.12
C ASP A 14 -26.70 20.85 -77.21
N GLU A 15 -25.42 20.86 -76.73
CA GLU A 15 -24.61 19.68 -76.60
C GLU A 15 -25.22 18.78 -75.52
N HIS A 16 -26.11 17.88 -75.89
CA HIS A 16 -26.60 16.82 -75.01
C HIS A 16 -25.51 15.76 -74.86
N PHE A 17 -24.76 15.84 -73.77
CA PHE A 17 -23.93 14.73 -73.37
C PHE A 17 -24.80 13.49 -73.08
N PRO A 18 -24.43 12.31 -73.63
CA PRO A 18 -25.25 11.11 -73.49
C PRO A 18 -25.42 10.72 -72.02
N PRO A 19 -26.62 10.36 -71.54
CA PRO A 19 -26.96 10.13 -70.12
C PRO A 19 -26.15 9.00 -69.45
N HIS A 20 -25.41 8.22 -70.20
CA HIS A 20 -24.53 7.13 -69.73
C HIS A 20 -23.25 7.66 -69.08
N ILE A 21 -22.72 8.81 -69.49
CA ILE A 21 -21.48 9.40 -68.94
C ILE A 21 -21.70 9.87 -67.54
N HIS A 22 -22.82 10.41 -67.15
CA HIS A 22 -23.14 10.83 -65.79
C HIS A 22 -23.29 9.63 -64.82
N LYS A 23 -23.87 8.52 -65.32
CA LYS A 23 -24.02 7.30 -64.49
C LYS A 23 -22.67 6.60 -64.25
N THR A 24 -21.79 6.53 -65.21
CA THR A 24 -20.44 5.96 -65.08
C THR A 24 -19.56 6.82 -64.18
N PHE A 25 -19.66 8.16 -64.33
CA PHE A 25 -18.94 9.09 -63.46
C PHE A 25 -19.42 9.02 -61.97
N ALA A 26 -20.74 8.95 -61.79
CA ALA A 26 -21.32 8.77 -60.43
C ALA A 26 -20.90 7.42 -59.77
N ALA A 27 -20.91 6.34 -60.61
CA ALA A 27 -20.44 5.02 -60.15
C ALA A 27 -18.94 5.04 -59.75
N PHE A 28 -18.10 5.77 -60.50
CA PHE A 28 -16.67 5.93 -60.20
C PHE A 28 -16.45 6.71 -58.89
N ILE A 29 -17.18 7.81 -58.67
CA ILE A 29 -17.11 8.58 -57.44
C ILE A 29 -17.56 7.73 -56.23
N LEU A 30 -18.63 6.94 -56.40
CA LEU A 30 -19.12 6.04 -55.35
C LEU A 30 -18.09 4.96 -55.01
N ALA A 31 -17.49 4.32 -56.03
CA ALA A 31 -16.45 3.32 -55.85
C ALA A 31 -15.22 3.91 -55.13
N LEU A 32 -14.80 5.14 -55.57
CA LEU A 32 -13.68 5.84 -54.90
C LEU A 32 -13.99 6.18 -53.44
N GLY A 33 -15.22 6.63 -53.16
CA GLY A 33 -15.69 6.92 -51.80
C GLY A 33 -15.69 5.69 -50.88
N ILE A 34 -16.16 4.54 -51.41
CA ILE A 34 -16.14 3.27 -50.64
C ILE A 34 -14.70 2.79 -50.41
N THR A 35 -13.83 2.91 -51.42
CA THR A 35 -12.44 2.47 -51.33
C THR A 35 -11.66 3.33 -50.32
N LEU A 36 -11.80 4.65 -50.36
CA LEU A 36 -11.18 5.55 -49.39
C LEU A 36 -11.79 5.40 -47.99
N GLY A 37 -13.12 5.24 -47.93
CA GLY A 37 -13.84 5.00 -46.66
C GLY A 37 -13.47 3.70 -45.98
N GLY A 38 -13.07 2.67 -46.72
CA GLY A 38 -12.54 1.41 -46.18
C GLY A 38 -11.02 1.44 -45.88
N PHE A 39 -10.27 2.13 -46.78
CA PHE A 39 -8.82 2.19 -46.67
C PHE A 39 -8.35 2.95 -45.43
N PHE A 40 -8.90 4.13 -45.14
CA PHE A 40 -8.47 4.94 -44.02
C PHE A 40 -8.72 4.26 -42.65
N PRO A 41 -9.93 3.77 -42.33
CA PRO A 41 -10.16 3.04 -41.08
C PRO A 41 -9.32 1.77 -41.00
N GLY A 42 -9.18 1.00 -42.10
CA GLY A 42 -8.36 -0.20 -42.16
C GLY A 42 -6.88 0.08 -41.91
N TYR A 43 -6.33 1.13 -42.51
CA TYR A 43 -4.94 1.57 -42.30
C TYR A 43 -4.69 2.04 -40.88
N TYR A 44 -5.59 2.85 -40.28
CA TYR A 44 -5.48 3.29 -38.90
C TYR A 44 -5.64 2.11 -37.93
N TYR A 45 -6.59 1.21 -38.15
CA TYR A 45 -6.77 0.01 -37.38
C TYR A 45 -5.52 -0.90 -37.39
N TYR A 46 -4.98 -1.12 -38.60
CA TYR A 46 -3.74 -1.88 -38.81
C TYR A 46 -2.55 -1.25 -38.04
N LYS A 47 -2.36 0.07 -38.20
CA LYS A 47 -1.26 0.80 -37.55
C LYS A 47 -1.36 0.80 -36.05
N THR A 48 -2.57 0.83 -35.48
CA THR A 48 -2.77 0.81 -34.02
C THR A 48 -2.63 -0.60 -33.40
N HIS A 49 -2.86 -1.66 -34.18
CA HIS A 49 -2.80 -3.03 -33.66
C HIS A 49 -1.45 -3.73 -33.88
N ILE A 50 -0.71 -3.37 -34.91
CA ILE A 50 0.61 -3.99 -35.17
C ILE A 50 1.74 -3.42 -34.34
N ASN A 51 1.65 -2.18 -33.89
CA ASN A 51 2.68 -1.55 -33.07
C ASN A 51 2.49 -1.81 -31.56
N ASN A 52 1.90 -2.92 -31.16
CA ASN A 52 1.74 -3.28 -29.74
C ASN A 52 2.90 -4.13 -29.19
N ASN A 53 4.10 -3.97 -29.77
CA ASN A 53 5.28 -4.62 -29.21
C ASN A 53 5.62 -3.95 -27.89
N THR A 54 5.29 -4.61 -26.79
CA THR A 54 5.57 -4.13 -25.44
C THR A 54 6.22 -5.24 -24.61
N VAL A 55 7.00 -4.82 -23.65
CA VAL A 55 7.53 -5.71 -22.60
C VAL A 55 7.06 -5.21 -21.24
N THR A 56 6.48 -6.10 -20.45
CA THR A 56 6.09 -5.81 -19.08
C THR A 56 7.09 -6.46 -18.13
N VAL A 57 7.70 -5.65 -17.30
CA VAL A 57 8.73 -6.07 -16.34
C VAL A 57 8.39 -5.61 -14.93
N LYS A 58 8.98 -6.28 -13.96
CA LYS A 58 8.91 -5.89 -12.55
C LYS A 58 10.28 -5.42 -12.08
N GLY A 59 10.32 -4.25 -11.45
CA GLY A 59 11.50 -3.78 -10.74
C GLY A 59 11.25 -3.85 -9.24
N LEU A 60 12.18 -4.45 -8.52
CA LEU A 60 12.19 -4.58 -7.07
C LEU A 60 13.16 -3.54 -6.49
N ALA A 61 12.75 -2.88 -5.40
CA ALA A 61 13.66 -2.21 -4.49
C ALA A 61 13.42 -2.69 -3.06
N GLU A 62 14.49 -2.89 -2.33
CA GLU A 62 14.51 -3.27 -0.92
C GLU A 62 15.48 -2.36 -0.17
N MET A 63 15.08 -1.95 1.03
CA MET A 63 15.89 -1.11 1.88
C MET A 63 15.80 -1.59 3.32
N ASP A 64 16.94 -1.88 3.92
CA ASP A 64 17.03 -2.19 5.34
C ASP A 64 16.86 -0.92 6.16
N VAL A 65 15.98 -0.98 7.16
CA VAL A 65 15.67 0.11 8.06
C VAL A 65 15.62 -0.38 9.50
N THR A 66 15.72 0.55 10.44
CA THR A 66 15.57 0.26 11.86
C THR A 66 14.30 0.96 12.37
N ALA A 67 13.50 0.29 13.17
CA ALA A 67 12.35 0.89 13.83
C ALA A 67 12.77 2.13 14.63
N ASP A 68 11.97 3.17 14.60
CA ASP A 68 12.25 4.45 15.25
C ASP A 68 11.22 4.81 16.34
N LEU A 69 10.27 3.90 16.58
CA LEU A 69 9.28 3.99 17.64
C LEU A 69 9.05 2.60 18.24
N ALA A 70 9.10 2.52 19.56
CA ALA A 70 8.66 1.35 20.32
C ALA A 70 7.38 1.69 21.10
N ILE A 71 6.41 0.80 21.05
CA ILE A 71 5.21 0.83 21.90
C ILE A 71 5.24 -0.44 22.73
N TRP A 72 5.43 -0.28 24.02
CA TRP A 72 5.55 -1.37 24.97
C TRP A 72 4.42 -1.32 25.99
N LYS A 73 3.59 -2.36 26.03
CA LYS A 73 2.44 -2.47 26.94
C LYS A 73 2.74 -3.45 28.06
N LEU A 74 2.75 -2.93 29.28
CA LEU A 74 2.91 -3.68 30.52
C LEU A 74 1.53 -3.85 31.16
N LYS A 75 0.88 -4.97 30.93
CA LYS A 75 -0.42 -5.31 31.51
C LYS A 75 -0.20 -6.12 32.79
N PHE A 76 -0.80 -5.71 33.89
CA PHE A 76 -0.68 -6.37 35.17
C PHE A 76 -2.04 -6.53 35.83
N VAL A 77 -2.14 -7.49 36.73
CA VAL A 77 -3.39 -7.93 37.31
C VAL A 77 -3.27 -8.07 38.83
N ILE A 78 -4.32 -7.63 39.55
CA ILE A 78 -4.53 -7.85 40.97
C ILE A 78 -5.84 -8.59 41.17
N THR A 79 -5.84 -9.50 42.12
CA THR A 79 -7.04 -10.23 42.52
C THR A 79 -7.32 -9.98 43.99
N GLY A 80 -8.59 -9.91 44.38
CA GLY A 80 -8.95 -9.71 45.80
C GLY A 80 -10.45 -9.84 46.05
N ASN A 81 -10.81 -9.92 47.34
CA ASN A 81 -12.20 -10.02 47.79
C ASN A 81 -12.77 -8.66 48.26
N ASP A 82 -11.91 -7.68 48.52
CA ASP A 82 -12.28 -6.30 48.85
C ASP A 82 -11.84 -5.40 47.71
N LEU A 83 -12.83 -4.75 47.05
CA LEU A 83 -12.59 -3.89 45.89
C LEU A 83 -11.71 -2.67 46.23
N LYS A 84 -11.91 -2.08 47.43
CA LYS A 84 -11.17 -0.89 47.84
C LYS A 84 -9.70 -1.22 48.09
N LEU A 85 -9.41 -2.31 48.74
CA LEU A 85 -8.05 -2.78 48.99
C LEU A 85 -7.37 -3.17 47.65
N ALA A 86 -8.06 -3.89 46.78
CA ALA A 86 -7.55 -4.24 45.46
C ALA A 86 -7.25 -3.00 44.60
N GLN A 87 -8.10 -1.96 44.67
CA GLN A 87 -7.89 -0.71 43.94
C GLN A 87 -6.67 0.07 44.49
N GLN A 88 -6.47 0.09 45.81
CA GLN A 88 -5.29 0.69 46.39
C GLN A 88 -4.01 -0.05 45.95
N GLU A 89 -4.04 -1.37 45.97
CA GLU A 89 -2.90 -2.20 45.61
C GLU A 89 -2.55 -2.03 44.10
N ILE A 90 -3.50 -2.06 43.18
CA ILE A 90 -3.21 -1.86 41.78
C ILE A 90 -2.63 -0.47 41.50
N THR A 91 -3.08 0.54 42.23
CA THR A 91 -2.53 1.90 42.16
C THR A 91 -1.08 1.97 42.67
N ASN A 92 -0.78 1.29 43.76
CA ASN A 92 0.58 1.20 44.30
C ASN A 92 1.51 0.48 43.32
N GLN A 93 1.07 -0.63 42.73
CA GLN A 93 1.84 -1.35 41.72
C GLN A 93 2.06 -0.51 40.47
N ALA A 94 1.04 0.22 39.99
CA ALA A 94 1.20 1.16 38.88
C ALA A 94 2.29 2.21 39.16
N ASN A 95 2.34 2.78 40.36
CA ASN A 95 3.38 3.73 40.77
C ASN A 95 4.76 3.06 40.81
N THR A 96 4.85 1.86 41.34
CA THR A 96 6.11 1.08 41.39
C THR A 96 6.64 0.82 39.95
N ILE A 97 5.78 0.45 39.00
CA ILE A 97 6.16 0.25 37.61
C ILE A 97 6.64 1.57 36.99
N LYS A 98 5.92 2.70 37.21
CA LYS A 98 6.33 4.02 36.71
C LYS A 98 7.69 4.43 37.25
N ASP A 99 7.92 4.28 38.54
CA ASP A 99 9.19 4.62 39.18
C ASP A 99 10.34 3.74 38.64
N PHE A 100 10.08 2.47 38.40
CA PHE A 100 11.03 1.57 37.77
C PHE A 100 11.39 2.08 36.35
N LEU A 101 10.40 2.39 35.50
CA LEU A 101 10.63 2.86 34.14
C LEU A 101 11.41 4.18 34.14
N GLN A 102 11.07 5.11 35.04
CA GLN A 102 11.80 6.38 35.14
C GLN A 102 13.27 6.16 35.58
N LYS A 103 13.54 5.23 36.50
CA LYS A 103 14.90 4.83 36.90
C LYS A 103 15.68 4.18 35.74
N GLN A 104 15.00 3.54 34.78
CA GLN A 104 15.63 3.02 33.56
C GLN A 104 15.94 4.10 32.54
N GLY A 105 15.43 5.33 32.70
CA GLY A 105 15.70 6.47 31.85
C GLY A 105 14.53 6.89 30.92
N PHE A 106 13.36 6.29 31.07
CA PHE A 106 12.16 6.75 30.34
C PHE A 106 11.65 8.06 30.94
N LYS A 107 11.22 8.96 30.05
CA LYS A 107 10.62 10.23 30.46
C LYS A 107 9.16 10.03 30.89
N SER A 108 8.66 10.92 31.75
CA SER A 108 7.29 10.85 32.26
C SER A 108 6.23 10.97 31.14
N ASP A 109 6.52 11.70 30.06
CA ASP A 109 5.65 11.86 28.90
C ASP A 109 5.61 10.64 27.97
N GLU A 110 6.60 9.76 28.07
CA GLU A 110 6.63 8.47 27.38
C GLU A 110 5.80 7.39 28.09
N ILE A 111 5.45 7.58 29.37
CA ILE A 111 4.80 6.58 30.24
C ILE A 111 3.34 6.97 30.46
N ASN A 112 2.41 6.19 29.92
CA ASN A 112 0.98 6.41 30.08
C ASN A 112 0.33 5.25 30.83
N ALA A 113 -0.45 5.55 31.89
CA ALA A 113 -1.26 4.54 32.54
C ALA A 113 -2.68 4.56 31.96
N ASP A 114 -3.15 3.40 31.56
CA ASP A 114 -4.53 3.22 31.11
C ASP A 114 -5.49 3.17 32.31
N ARG A 115 -6.79 3.20 32.04
CA ARG A 115 -7.81 3.04 33.09
C ARG A 115 -7.71 1.67 33.75
N ILE A 116 -8.12 1.58 35.02
CA ILE A 116 -8.29 0.31 35.72
C ILE A 116 -9.58 -0.35 35.21
N GLU A 117 -9.46 -1.57 34.76
CA GLU A 117 -10.58 -2.44 34.39
C GLU A 117 -10.88 -3.37 35.57
N THR A 118 -12.16 -3.45 35.95
CA THR A 118 -12.60 -4.25 37.06
C THR A 118 -13.61 -5.30 36.59
N ASN A 119 -13.34 -6.56 36.92
CA ASN A 119 -14.26 -7.66 36.68
C ASN A 119 -14.73 -8.25 38.04
N ASP A 120 -16.04 -8.13 38.33
CA ASP A 120 -16.67 -8.80 39.49
C ASP A 120 -17.14 -10.19 39.04
N LEU A 121 -16.43 -11.21 39.43
CA LEU A 121 -16.76 -12.60 39.12
C LEU A 121 -18.11 -13.04 39.68
N MET A 122 -18.59 -12.36 40.74
CA MET A 122 -19.94 -12.63 41.28
C MET A 122 -21.07 -12.09 40.42
N ALA A 123 -20.81 -11.13 39.55
CA ALA A 123 -21.82 -10.63 38.59
C ALA A 123 -22.09 -11.61 37.43
N ASN A 124 -21.27 -12.65 37.24
CA ASN A 124 -21.49 -13.65 36.21
C ASN A 124 -22.47 -14.73 36.66
N PRO A 125 -23.67 -14.86 36.07
CA PRO A 125 -24.68 -15.85 36.48
C PRO A 125 -24.29 -17.31 36.19
N TYR A 126 -23.27 -17.54 35.31
CA TYR A 126 -22.81 -18.89 34.92
C TYR A 126 -21.53 -19.34 35.62
N ARG A 127 -21.15 -18.69 36.74
CA ARG A 127 -19.93 -19.05 37.45
C ARG A 127 -20.07 -20.40 38.18
N ASN A 128 -18.95 -21.10 38.34
CA ASN A 128 -18.83 -22.20 39.33
C ASN A 128 -18.96 -21.64 40.72
N GLN A 129 -19.79 -22.27 41.55
CA GLN A 129 -20.05 -21.86 42.92
C GLN A 129 -18.94 -22.30 43.90
N ASP A 130 -17.69 -21.97 43.57
CA ASP A 130 -16.59 -22.21 44.49
C ASP A 130 -16.54 -21.06 45.51
N ILE A 131 -16.82 -21.41 46.76
CA ILE A 131 -16.92 -20.48 47.91
C ILE A 131 -15.58 -19.76 48.16
N ASN A 132 -14.46 -20.33 47.73
CA ASN A 132 -13.12 -19.78 47.94
C ASN A 132 -12.58 -18.99 46.73
N ALA A 133 -13.40 -18.80 45.69
CA ALA A 133 -12.98 -18.07 44.49
C ALA A 133 -12.82 -16.58 44.82
N THR A 134 -11.75 -15.99 44.28
CA THR A 134 -11.55 -14.54 44.28
C THR A 134 -12.72 -13.83 43.64
N ARG A 135 -13.22 -12.74 44.23
CA ARG A 135 -14.36 -12.00 43.72
C ARG A 135 -13.99 -11.00 42.63
N PHE A 136 -12.97 -10.20 42.88
CA PHE A 136 -12.59 -9.11 41.97
C PHE A 136 -11.27 -9.43 41.28
N ILE A 137 -11.25 -9.16 39.94
CA ILE A 137 -10.04 -9.11 39.16
C ILE A 137 -9.90 -7.68 38.65
N LEU A 138 -8.82 -6.99 38.99
CA LEU A 138 -8.49 -5.68 38.51
C LEU A 138 -7.31 -5.80 37.56
N THR A 139 -7.42 -5.17 36.41
CA THR A 139 -6.39 -5.17 35.39
C THR A 139 -6.06 -3.75 35.02
N GLN A 140 -4.78 -3.44 34.86
CA GLN A 140 -4.34 -2.14 34.34
C GLN A 140 -3.16 -2.34 33.42
N SER A 141 -3.03 -1.46 32.43
CA SER A 141 -1.86 -1.42 31.55
C SER A 141 -1.10 -0.11 31.73
N ILE A 142 0.22 -0.21 31.67
CA ILE A 142 1.11 0.94 31.49
C ILE A 142 1.72 0.81 30.11
N THR A 143 1.48 1.82 29.27
CA THR A 143 1.98 1.87 27.88
C THR A 143 3.14 2.84 27.81
N VAL A 144 4.30 2.34 27.41
CA VAL A 144 5.51 3.13 27.13
C VAL A 144 5.57 3.37 25.64
N LYS A 145 5.68 4.66 25.21
CA LYS A 145 5.93 5.05 23.82
C LYS A 145 7.25 5.80 23.75
N SER A 146 8.27 5.17 23.18
CA SER A 146 9.61 5.76 23.15
C SER A 146 10.23 5.69 21.78
N THR A 147 10.90 6.76 21.38
CA THR A 147 11.75 6.81 20.18
C THR A 147 13.12 6.16 20.44
N ASN A 148 13.50 5.93 21.69
CA ASN A 148 14.68 5.17 22.03
C ASN A 148 14.36 3.66 22.09
N VAL A 149 14.28 3.05 20.93
CA VAL A 149 13.92 1.65 20.72
C VAL A 149 14.85 0.71 21.49
N LEU A 150 16.15 1.01 21.48
CA LEU A 150 17.17 0.19 22.17
C LEU A 150 17.01 0.22 23.68
N LEU A 151 16.61 1.36 24.26
CA LEU A 151 16.32 1.47 25.68
C LEU A 151 15.19 0.51 26.09
N VAL A 152 14.13 0.45 25.26
CA VAL A 152 13.00 -0.47 25.49
C VAL A 152 13.49 -1.91 25.46
N GLU A 153 14.23 -2.31 24.41
CA GLU A 153 14.78 -3.66 24.26
C GLU A 153 15.64 -4.08 25.45
N GLN A 154 16.51 -3.18 25.93
CA GLN A 154 17.38 -3.44 27.09
C GLN A 154 16.65 -3.50 28.43
N THR A 155 15.48 -2.84 28.51
CA THR A 155 14.70 -2.77 29.75
C THR A 155 13.75 -3.96 29.92
N ILE A 156 13.27 -4.55 28.81
CA ILE A 156 12.34 -5.69 28.87
C ILE A 156 12.83 -6.82 29.78
N PRO A 157 14.06 -7.32 29.68
CA PRO A 157 14.54 -8.38 30.56
C PRO A 157 14.61 -7.96 32.06
N GLN A 158 14.69 -6.66 32.32
CA GLN A 158 14.79 -6.14 33.69
C GLN A 158 13.44 -6.11 34.42
N THR A 159 12.33 -6.38 33.76
CA THR A 159 10.99 -6.49 34.36
C THR A 159 10.91 -7.64 35.38
N ASP A 160 11.82 -8.60 35.34
CA ASP A 160 11.94 -9.63 36.37
C ASP A 160 12.09 -9.05 37.77
N LYS A 161 12.68 -7.85 37.89
CA LYS A 161 12.78 -7.12 39.17
C LYS A 161 11.41 -6.69 39.74
N LEU A 162 10.46 -6.44 38.84
CA LEU A 162 9.08 -6.11 39.22
C LEU A 162 8.30 -7.35 39.64
N ILE A 163 8.54 -8.48 39.01
CA ILE A 163 7.98 -9.79 39.39
C ILE A 163 8.48 -10.15 40.80
N ALA A 164 9.76 -9.92 41.09
CA ALA A 164 10.33 -10.14 42.45
C ALA A 164 9.70 -9.25 43.52
N GLN A 165 9.06 -8.13 43.13
CA GLN A 165 8.30 -7.25 44.04
C GLN A 165 6.81 -7.63 44.13
N GLY A 166 6.40 -8.76 43.55
CA GLY A 166 5.03 -9.27 43.59
C GLY A 166 4.09 -8.76 42.51
N ILE A 167 4.62 -8.09 41.48
CA ILE A 167 3.79 -7.64 40.33
C ILE A 167 3.57 -8.82 39.41
N VAL A 168 2.28 -9.13 39.13
CA VAL A 168 1.89 -10.22 38.24
C VAL A 168 1.52 -9.63 36.88
N PHE A 169 2.35 -9.89 35.86
CA PHE A 169 2.04 -9.47 34.48
C PHE A 169 1.10 -10.45 33.81
N ASP A 170 0.13 -9.90 33.06
CA ASP A 170 -0.77 -10.66 32.21
C ASP A 170 -0.27 -10.62 30.76
N ASN A 171 0.29 -11.73 30.29
CA ASN A 171 0.85 -11.87 28.95
C ASN A 171 -0.13 -12.51 27.94
N ASN A 172 -1.42 -12.63 28.29
CA ASN A 172 -2.40 -13.33 27.45
C ASN A 172 -2.77 -12.59 26.16
N ASP A 173 -2.51 -11.29 26.07
CA ASP A 173 -2.87 -10.46 24.91
C ASP A 173 -1.83 -10.51 23.77
N GLY A 174 -0.92 -11.46 23.76
CA GLY A 174 0.12 -11.59 22.73
C GLY A 174 1.34 -10.72 23.00
N TYR A 175 1.81 -9.97 22.01
CA TYR A 175 3.08 -9.24 22.13
C TYR A 175 2.99 -8.03 23.05
N SER A 176 3.85 -7.99 24.04
CA SER A 176 3.95 -6.86 24.97
C SER A 176 4.61 -5.63 24.33
N VAL A 177 5.41 -5.80 23.27
CA VAL A 177 6.13 -4.73 22.58
C VAL A 177 5.90 -4.78 21.07
N SER A 178 5.76 -3.58 20.49
CA SER A 178 5.71 -3.38 19.03
C SER A 178 6.74 -2.35 18.62
N TYR A 179 7.61 -2.71 17.69
CA TYR A 179 8.59 -1.83 17.08
C TYR A 179 8.07 -1.35 15.73
N ILE A 180 8.04 -0.03 15.52
CA ILE A 180 7.42 0.59 14.34
C ILE A 180 8.44 1.46 13.62
N PHE A 181 8.47 1.36 12.29
CA PHE A 181 9.19 2.29 11.44
C PHE A 181 8.22 3.35 10.91
N THR A 182 8.37 4.60 11.37
CA THR A 182 7.43 5.69 11.05
C THR A 182 7.87 6.52 9.84
N LYS A 183 9.15 6.46 9.44
CA LYS A 183 9.76 7.31 8.41
C LYS A 183 9.64 6.74 6.99
N LEU A 184 8.63 5.91 6.73
CA LEU A 184 8.42 5.31 5.42
C LEU A 184 8.32 6.36 4.30
N ASN A 185 7.67 7.51 4.57
CA ASN A 185 7.48 8.55 3.56
C ASN A 185 8.80 9.19 3.12
N ASP A 186 9.81 9.23 3.98
CA ASP A 186 11.10 9.86 3.69
C ASP A 186 11.91 9.04 2.66
N ILE A 187 11.75 7.72 2.68
CA ILE A 187 12.49 6.81 1.80
C ILE A 187 11.74 6.43 0.52
N LYS A 188 10.42 6.67 0.45
CA LYS A 188 9.60 6.32 -0.73
C LYS A 188 10.16 6.83 -2.06
N PRO A 189 10.58 8.11 -2.20
CA PRO A 189 11.07 8.61 -3.49
C PRO A 189 12.31 7.85 -3.98
N GLN A 190 13.25 7.58 -3.09
CA GLN A 190 14.46 6.83 -3.41
C GLN A 190 14.13 5.40 -3.85
N MET A 191 13.26 4.73 -3.11
CA MET A 191 12.88 3.35 -3.43
C MET A 191 12.10 3.24 -4.76
N ILE A 192 11.24 4.22 -5.08
CA ILE A 192 10.54 4.28 -6.37
C ILE A 192 11.53 4.45 -7.50
N GLN A 193 12.52 5.34 -7.33
CA GLN A 193 13.58 5.56 -8.32
C GLN A 193 14.35 4.27 -8.57
N GLU A 194 14.74 3.58 -7.52
CA GLU A 194 15.49 2.32 -7.62
C GLU A 194 14.66 1.21 -8.28
N ALA A 195 13.41 1.01 -7.84
CA ALA A 195 12.51 0.03 -8.44
C ALA A 195 12.29 0.31 -9.94
N THR A 196 12.11 1.58 -10.31
CA THR A 196 11.94 1.96 -11.72
C THR A 196 13.21 1.74 -12.53
N HIS A 197 14.37 2.04 -11.95
CA HIS A 197 15.67 1.76 -12.59
C HIS A 197 15.85 0.27 -12.83
N ASN A 198 15.57 -0.57 -11.84
CA ASN A 198 15.68 -2.02 -11.95
C ASN A 198 14.69 -2.59 -12.96
N ALA A 199 13.45 -2.05 -13.04
CA ALA A 199 12.49 -2.39 -14.10
C ALA A 199 13.05 -2.06 -15.49
N LYS A 200 13.64 -0.86 -15.68
CA LYS A 200 14.24 -0.46 -16.96
C LYS A 200 15.40 -1.36 -17.36
N LYS A 201 16.26 -1.73 -16.41
CA LYS A 201 17.36 -2.65 -16.64
C LYS A 201 16.85 -4.03 -17.08
N ALA A 202 15.83 -4.56 -16.42
CA ALA A 202 15.21 -5.82 -16.82
C ALA A 202 14.59 -5.74 -18.23
N ALA A 203 13.92 -4.62 -18.57
CA ALA A 203 13.37 -4.42 -19.92
C ALA A 203 14.49 -4.38 -20.98
N ALA A 204 15.62 -3.74 -20.68
CA ALA A 204 16.75 -3.69 -21.59
C ALA A 204 17.35 -5.09 -21.87
N GLU A 205 17.45 -5.93 -20.87
CA GLU A 205 17.91 -7.33 -21.03
C GLU A 205 16.96 -8.13 -21.95
N PHE A 206 15.64 -7.98 -21.77
CA PHE A 206 14.65 -8.63 -22.63
C PHE A 206 14.72 -8.11 -24.09
N ALA A 207 14.83 -6.78 -24.25
CA ALA A 207 14.92 -6.18 -25.57
C ALA A 207 16.18 -6.63 -26.33
N ASN A 208 17.34 -6.59 -25.67
CA ASN A 208 18.62 -7.03 -26.25
C ASN A 208 18.57 -8.48 -26.70
N ASN A 209 18.00 -9.38 -25.88
CA ASN A 209 17.89 -10.80 -26.19
C ASN A 209 16.90 -11.09 -27.34
N SER A 210 15.96 -10.17 -27.62
CA SER A 210 15.00 -10.28 -28.72
C SER A 210 15.37 -9.47 -29.96
N GLY A 211 16.54 -8.80 -29.98
CA GLY A 211 16.98 -7.95 -31.09
C GLY A 211 16.20 -6.65 -31.22
N SER A 212 15.59 -6.19 -30.15
CA SER A 212 14.79 -4.94 -30.06
C SER A 212 15.48 -3.93 -29.12
N ASN A 213 14.97 -2.71 -29.09
CA ASN A 213 15.39 -1.67 -28.15
C ASN A 213 14.22 -1.29 -27.22
N VAL A 214 14.57 -0.82 -26.00
CA VAL A 214 13.56 -0.31 -25.04
C VAL A 214 13.18 1.12 -25.42
N GLY A 215 11.91 1.31 -25.77
CA GLY A 215 11.32 2.63 -26.01
C GLY A 215 10.82 3.31 -24.74
N LYS A 216 9.80 4.16 -24.91
CA LYS A 216 9.19 4.92 -23.80
C LYS A 216 8.32 4.04 -22.91
N ILE A 217 8.10 4.50 -21.68
CA ILE A 217 7.10 3.88 -20.78
C ILE A 217 5.71 4.02 -21.39
N ARG A 218 5.00 2.90 -21.52
CA ARG A 218 3.59 2.85 -21.91
C ARG A 218 2.68 2.96 -20.69
N ARG A 219 3.00 2.20 -19.65
CA ARG A 219 2.26 2.15 -18.39
C ARG A 219 3.23 1.87 -17.24
N ALA A 220 3.02 2.52 -16.11
CA ALA A 220 3.71 2.21 -14.88
C ALA A 220 2.68 2.06 -13.75
N ASN A 221 2.86 1.03 -12.93
CA ASN A 221 2.08 0.81 -11.73
C ASN A 221 3.03 0.55 -10.57
N GLN A 222 3.00 1.44 -9.60
CA GLN A 222 3.74 1.28 -8.36
C GLN A 222 2.96 0.34 -7.45
N GLY A 223 3.59 -0.72 -6.99
CA GLY A 223 3.03 -1.61 -5.98
C GLY A 223 2.97 -0.99 -4.59
N VAL A 224 2.39 -1.74 -3.66
CA VAL A 224 2.31 -1.36 -2.24
C VAL A 224 3.69 -1.51 -1.60
N PHE A 225 4.05 -0.57 -0.73
CA PHE A 225 5.20 -0.74 0.16
C PHE A 225 4.84 -1.73 1.27
N SER A 226 5.68 -2.73 1.43
CA SER A 226 5.57 -3.71 2.51
C SER A 226 6.75 -3.54 3.45
N ILE A 227 6.47 -3.53 4.76
CA ILE A 227 7.50 -3.60 5.79
C ILE A 227 7.52 -5.05 6.26
N LEU A 228 8.68 -5.66 6.21
CA LEU A 228 8.89 -7.07 6.52
C LEU A 228 9.93 -7.20 7.63
N PRO A 229 9.91 -8.30 8.40
CA PRO A 229 11.02 -8.60 9.28
C PRO A 229 12.29 -8.78 8.42
N ARG A 230 13.42 -8.25 8.89
CA ARG A 230 14.69 -8.42 8.17
C ARG A 230 15.06 -9.90 8.06
N GLU A 231 14.86 -10.64 9.14
CA GLU A 231 15.10 -12.08 9.21
C GLU A 231 13.77 -12.80 9.11
N GLN A 232 13.47 -13.28 7.91
CA GLN A 232 12.23 -14.01 7.63
C GLN A 232 12.37 -15.45 8.10
N ALA A 233 11.75 -15.78 9.24
CA ALA A 233 11.65 -17.13 9.76
C ALA A 233 10.25 -17.36 10.33
N ASP A 234 9.84 -18.63 10.44
CA ASP A 234 8.57 -18.99 11.04
C ASP A 234 8.51 -18.48 12.49
N GLY A 235 7.42 -17.76 12.80
CA GLY A 235 7.24 -17.16 14.14
C GLY A 235 7.87 -15.77 14.30
N ASN A 236 8.63 -15.27 13.33
CA ASN A 236 9.17 -13.91 13.34
C ASN A 236 8.16 -12.93 12.73
N TYR A 237 7.49 -12.16 13.58
CA TYR A 237 6.55 -11.14 13.14
C TYR A 237 7.25 -9.80 13.00
N GLU A 238 6.89 -9.04 11.97
CA GLU A 238 7.47 -7.72 11.67
C GLU A 238 7.46 -6.80 12.90
N GLN A 239 6.34 -6.76 13.62
CA GLN A 239 6.17 -5.89 14.78
C GLN A 239 7.13 -6.20 15.95
N GLN A 240 7.66 -7.41 16.03
CA GLN A 240 8.57 -7.82 17.12
C GLN A 240 10.03 -7.51 16.82
N GLN A 241 10.37 -7.14 15.60
CA GLN A 241 11.74 -6.92 15.19
C GLN A 241 12.06 -5.44 15.04
N ILE A 242 13.20 -5.04 15.59
CA ILE A 242 13.74 -3.70 15.43
C ILE A 242 14.25 -3.50 14.02
N ASN A 243 14.97 -4.48 13.48
CA ASN A 243 15.51 -4.44 12.12
C ASN A 243 14.47 -4.94 11.13
N LYS A 244 14.21 -4.14 10.11
CA LYS A 244 13.15 -4.39 9.13
C LYS A 244 13.69 -4.19 7.73
N THR A 245 13.01 -4.75 6.76
CA THR A 245 13.25 -4.50 5.33
C THR A 245 11.98 -3.90 4.72
N VAL A 246 12.10 -2.71 4.16
CA VAL A 246 11.04 -2.12 3.35
C VAL A 246 11.21 -2.60 1.92
N ARG A 247 10.12 -3.05 1.32
CA ARG A 247 10.09 -3.60 -0.04
C ARG A 247 9.02 -2.93 -0.88
N VAL A 248 9.33 -2.65 -2.14
CA VAL A 248 8.36 -2.21 -3.15
C VAL A 248 8.63 -2.89 -4.48
N VAL A 249 7.57 -3.23 -5.21
CA VAL A 249 7.66 -3.79 -6.57
C VAL A 249 6.92 -2.85 -7.51
N SER A 250 7.62 -2.29 -8.50
CA SER A 250 7.03 -1.50 -9.58
C SER A 250 6.86 -2.36 -10.82
N THR A 251 5.66 -2.37 -11.41
CA THR A 251 5.39 -3.02 -12.68
C THR A 251 5.38 -1.96 -13.77
N VAL A 252 6.26 -2.09 -14.76
CA VAL A 252 6.40 -1.11 -15.83
C VAL A 252 6.31 -1.80 -17.18
N GLU A 253 5.50 -1.24 -18.07
CA GLU A 253 5.34 -1.65 -19.45
C GLU A 253 6.04 -0.65 -20.37
N TYR A 254 6.97 -1.14 -21.18
CA TYR A 254 7.73 -0.34 -22.14
C TYR A 254 7.33 -0.72 -23.56
N TRP A 255 7.36 0.24 -24.46
CA TRP A 255 7.35 -0.03 -25.89
C TRP A 255 8.69 -0.66 -26.29
N LEU A 256 8.64 -1.60 -27.26
CA LEU A 256 9.82 -2.15 -27.95
C LEU A 256 9.92 -1.51 -29.33
N GLU A 257 11.13 -1.03 -29.67
CA GLU A 257 11.48 -0.39 -30.94
C GLU A 257 12.47 -1.25 -31.73
#